data_23706a0df93477ba02aa7049a83a8651
#
_entry.id   23706a0df93477ba02aa7049a83a8651
#
_cell.length_a   1.000
_cell.length_b   1.000
_cell.length_c   1.000
_cell.angle_alpha   90.00
_cell.angle_beta   90.00
_cell.angle_gamma   90.00
#
_symmetry.space_group_name_H-M   'P 1'
#
loop_
_entity.id
_entity.type
_entity.pdbx_description
1 polymer ?
#
loop_
_entity_poly.entity_id
_entity_poly.type
_entity_poly.pdbx_seq_one_letter_code
_entity_poly.pdbx_strand_id
1 'polypeptide(L)'
;MAAALPFRPMKPRSLDPLLATLLLAACASVTNPVTGQRELTVMDEKAEVAAGAKAHQEVLQEYGVLKDAALQAYVDGVGQKLAAASHRAQLKWSYTVLDSPEINAFALPGGYIYITRGLMAYLDSEAELAGVLGHE
;
A
#
# COMPACT_ATOMS: atom_id res chain seq x y z
N MET A 1 37.44 -30.63 44.92
CA MET A 1 36.04 -31.12 44.98
C MET A 1 35.13 -29.94 44.64
N ALA A 2 34.67 -29.90 43.39
CA ALA A 2 33.73 -28.85 42.94
C ALA A 2 32.29 -29.44 43.00
N ALA A 3 31.43 -28.83 43.80
CA ALA A 3 30.07 -29.25 43.95
C ALA A 3 29.27 -28.80 42.74
N ALA A 4 28.66 -29.73 41.99
CA ALA A 4 27.76 -29.45 40.91
C ALA A 4 26.40 -28.95 41.46
N LEU A 5 25.95 -27.77 40.99
CA LEU A 5 24.64 -27.24 41.31
C LEU A 5 23.55 -28.05 40.55
N PRO A 6 22.44 -28.40 41.21
CA PRO A 6 21.38 -29.18 40.56
C PRO A 6 20.62 -28.29 39.54
N PHE A 7 20.52 -28.80 38.28
CA PHE A 7 19.69 -28.25 37.25
C PHE A 7 18.20 -28.37 37.64
N ARG A 8 17.51 -27.22 37.81
CA ARG A 8 16.06 -27.18 38.01
C ARG A 8 15.36 -27.07 36.66
N PRO A 9 14.56 -28.05 36.26
CA PRO A 9 13.79 -27.93 35.02
C PRO A 9 12.74 -26.80 35.18
N MET A 10 12.75 -25.85 34.24
CA MET A 10 11.69 -24.84 34.12
C MET A 10 10.40 -25.54 33.71
N LYS A 11 9.33 -25.39 34.54
CA LYS A 11 7.99 -25.80 34.14
C LYS A 11 7.52 -24.98 32.96
N PRO A 12 6.98 -25.59 31.87
CA PRO A 12 6.35 -24.83 30.80
C PRO A 12 5.19 -24.02 31.38
N ARG A 13 5.25 -22.70 31.22
CA ARG A 13 4.11 -21.83 31.51
C ARG A 13 3.02 -22.15 30.49
N SER A 14 1.91 -22.71 30.96
CA SER A 14 0.72 -22.81 30.11
C SER A 14 0.28 -21.38 29.74
N LEU A 15 0.22 -21.09 28.45
CA LEU A 15 -0.41 -19.87 27.95
C LEU A 15 -1.87 -19.90 28.39
N ASP A 16 -2.30 -18.85 29.08
CA ASP A 16 -3.70 -18.71 29.49
C ASP A 16 -4.59 -18.79 28.22
N PRO A 17 -5.59 -19.67 28.21
CA PRO A 17 -6.52 -19.80 27.10
C PRO A 17 -7.26 -18.49 26.78
N LEU A 18 -7.35 -17.57 27.75
CA LEU A 18 -7.91 -16.22 27.54
C LEU A 18 -7.03 -15.34 26.65
N LEU A 19 -5.71 -15.52 26.68
CA LEU A 19 -4.77 -14.77 25.83
C LEU A 19 -4.79 -15.29 24.39
N ALA A 20 -5.03 -16.59 24.20
CA ALA A 20 -5.15 -17.19 22.87
C ALA A 20 -6.44 -16.77 22.14
N THR A 21 -7.53 -16.54 22.87
CA THR A 21 -8.80 -16.07 22.29
C THR A 21 -8.77 -14.59 21.89
N LEU A 22 -7.93 -13.78 22.52
CA LEU A 22 -7.78 -12.35 22.16
C LEU A 22 -7.03 -12.12 20.84
N LEU A 23 -6.18 -13.06 20.42
CA LEU A 23 -5.40 -12.98 19.17
C LEU A 23 -6.23 -13.33 17.92
N LEU A 24 -7.38 -13.97 18.06
CA LEU A 24 -8.23 -14.38 16.93
C LEU A 24 -9.23 -13.30 16.47
N ALA A 25 -9.34 -12.18 17.20
CA ALA A 25 -10.34 -11.13 16.92
C ALA A 25 -9.86 -10.04 15.93
N ALA A 26 -8.63 -10.15 15.38
CA ALA A 26 -8.00 -9.09 14.56
C ALA A 26 -8.19 -9.26 13.04
N CYS A 27 -8.94 -10.26 12.57
CA CYS A 27 -9.18 -10.44 11.14
C CYS A 27 -10.50 -9.79 10.73
N ALA A 28 -10.42 -8.69 9.97
CA ALA A 28 -11.57 -8.14 9.26
C ALA A 28 -11.90 -9.02 8.04
N SER A 29 -13.20 -9.18 7.71
CA SER A 29 -13.60 -9.83 6.46
C SER A 29 -14.01 -8.77 5.44
N VAL A 30 -13.39 -8.79 4.27
CA VAL A 30 -13.68 -7.91 3.15
C VAL A 30 -14.24 -8.74 1.99
N THR A 31 -15.20 -8.21 1.26
CA THR A 31 -15.69 -8.86 0.03
C THR A 31 -14.74 -8.51 -1.11
N ASN A 32 -14.12 -9.52 -1.71
CA ASN A 32 -13.30 -9.35 -2.89
C ASN A 32 -14.17 -8.81 -4.05
N PRO A 33 -13.87 -7.63 -4.60
CA PRO A 33 -14.71 -7.00 -5.61
C PRO A 33 -14.69 -7.72 -6.96
N VAL A 34 -13.72 -8.61 -7.20
CA VAL A 34 -13.58 -9.38 -8.44
C VAL A 34 -14.34 -10.70 -8.34
N THR A 35 -14.18 -11.43 -7.24
CA THR A 35 -14.74 -12.78 -7.06
C THR A 35 -16.08 -12.77 -6.32
N GLY A 36 -16.42 -11.68 -5.63
CA GLY A 36 -17.59 -11.58 -4.75
C GLY A 36 -17.48 -12.40 -3.46
N GLN A 37 -16.36 -13.08 -3.23
CA GLN A 37 -16.14 -13.92 -2.05
C GLN A 37 -15.67 -13.10 -0.85
N ARG A 38 -16.01 -13.57 0.36
CA ARG A 38 -15.50 -12.99 1.60
C ARG A 38 -14.10 -13.52 1.87
N GLU A 39 -13.15 -12.62 1.96
CA GLU A 39 -11.76 -12.91 2.30
C GLU A 39 -11.40 -12.32 3.66
N LEU A 40 -10.56 -13.04 4.40
CA LEU A 40 -10.02 -12.53 5.66
C LEU A 40 -8.84 -11.62 5.33
N THR A 41 -8.90 -10.39 5.82
CA THR A 41 -7.79 -9.43 5.72
C THR A 41 -7.37 -8.98 7.12
N VAL A 42 -6.09 -8.64 7.25
CA VAL A 42 -5.56 -8.07 8.49
C VAL A 42 -5.82 -6.57 8.62
N MET A 43 -6.30 -5.94 7.53
CA MET A 43 -6.56 -4.51 7.46
C MET A 43 -7.89 -4.25 6.74
N ASP A 44 -8.79 -3.52 7.36
CA ASP A 44 -10.00 -3.04 6.70
C ASP A 44 -9.69 -1.82 5.79
N GLU A 45 -10.63 -1.47 4.90
CA GLU A 45 -10.45 -0.36 3.94
C GLU A 45 -10.14 0.97 4.64
N LYS A 46 -10.77 1.23 5.79
CA LYS A 46 -10.53 2.46 6.55
C LYS A 46 -9.10 2.52 7.10
N ALA A 47 -8.59 1.42 7.63
CA ALA A 47 -7.22 1.31 8.11
C ALA A 47 -6.20 1.38 6.96
N GLU A 48 -6.52 0.76 5.81
CA GLU A 48 -5.75 0.86 4.56
C GLU A 48 -5.58 2.32 4.13
N VAL A 49 -6.69 3.06 4.01
CA VAL A 49 -6.70 4.47 3.60
C VAL A 49 -5.92 5.34 4.61
N ALA A 50 -6.08 5.09 5.91
CA ALA A 50 -5.36 5.84 6.94
C ALA A 50 -3.84 5.58 6.90
N ALA A 51 -3.42 4.33 6.70
CA ALA A 51 -2.00 3.97 6.56
C ALA A 51 -1.40 4.61 5.30
N GLY A 52 -2.11 4.55 4.17
CA GLY A 52 -1.70 5.18 2.92
C GLY A 52 -1.57 6.69 3.04
N ALA A 53 -2.51 7.36 3.69
CA ALA A 53 -2.45 8.81 3.90
C ALA A 53 -1.22 9.24 4.71
N LYS A 54 -0.80 8.45 5.69
CA LYS A 54 0.43 8.70 6.45
C LYS A 54 1.67 8.51 5.57
N ALA A 55 1.78 7.37 4.90
CA ALA A 55 2.90 7.05 4.03
C ALA A 55 3.01 8.03 2.85
N HIS A 56 1.88 8.54 2.33
CA HIS A 56 1.86 9.58 1.31
C HIS A 56 2.66 10.83 1.71
N GLN A 57 2.51 11.29 2.95
CA GLN A 57 3.27 12.46 3.43
C GLN A 57 4.79 12.18 3.46
N GLU A 58 5.17 10.97 3.83
CA GLU A 58 6.58 10.55 3.86
C GLU A 58 7.17 10.53 2.44
N VAL A 59 6.45 9.98 1.46
CA VAL A 59 6.83 9.99 0.04
C VAL A 59 7.00 11.41 -0.49
N LEU A 60 6.06 12.32 -0.21
CA LEU A 60 6.17 13.71 -0.67
C LEU A 60 7.36 14.46 -0.06
N GLN A 61 7.73 14.12 1.17
CA GLN A 61 8.91 14.70 1.83
C GLN A 61 10.23 14.15 1.27
N GLU A 62 10.25 12.86 0.93
CA GLU A 62 11.45 12.17 0.44
C GLU A 62 11.77 12.54 -1.01
N TYR A 63 10.77 12.45 -1.89
CA TYR A 63 10.98 12.59 -3.34
C TYR A 63 10.65 14.00 -3.87
N GLY A 64 9.76 14.73 -3.19
CA GLY A 64 9.18 15.96 -3.70
C GLY A 64 8.19 15.75 -4.86
N VAL A 65 7.31 16.72 -5.07
CA VAL A 65 6.39 16.73 -6.21
C VAL A 65 7.02 17.53 -7.34
N LEU A 66 7.01 16.99 -8.56
CA LEU A 66 7.49 17.72 -9.74
C LEU A 66 6.65 19.00 -9.94
N LYS A 67 7.33 20.14 -10.03
CA LYS A 67 6.71 21.47 -10.18
C LYS A 67 6.32 21.75 -11.64
N ASP A 68 5.47 20.90 -12.19
CA ASP A 68 4.85 21.04 -13.51
C ASP A 68 3.35 20.72 -13.38
N ALA A 69 2.55 21.75 -13.23
CA ALA A 69 1.11 21.62 -13.03
C ALA A 69 0.38 21.00 -14.23
N ALA A 70 0.87 21.26 -15.45
CA ALA A 70 0.28 20.70 -16.66
C ALA A 70 0.52 19.19 -16.74
N LEU A 71 1.75 18.75 -16.47
CA LEU A 71 2.10 17.33 -16.44
C LEU A 71 1.39 16.60 -15.30
N GLN A 72 1.30 17.19 -14.10
CA GLN A 72 0.53 16.63 -12.99
C GLN A 72 -0.94 16.39 -13.39
N ALA A 73 -1.59 17.41 -13.97
CA ALA A 73 -2.98 17.32 -14.40
C ALA A 73 -3.18 16.28 -15.52
N TYR A 74 -2.22 16.18 -16.44
CA TYR A 74 -2.27 15.17 -17.51
C TYR A 74 -2.18 13.76 -16.96
N VAL A 75 -1.20 13.47 -16.10
CA VAL A 75 -1.01 12.13 -15.50
C VAL A 75 -2.20 11.77 -14.62
N ASP A 76 -2.68 12.70 -13.80
CA ASP A 76 -3.90 12.46 -13.00
C ASP A 76 -5.10 12.19 -13.90
N GLY A 77 -5.29 12.94 -14.98
CA GLY A 77 -6.39 12.73 -15.93
C GLY A 77 -6.38 11.35 -16.61
N VAL A 78 -5.20 10.83 -16.97
CA VAL A 78 -5.07 9.46 -17.48
C VAL A 78 -5.40 8.45 -16.38
N GLY A 79 -4.84 8.63 -15.19
CA GLY A 79 -5.07 7.76 -14.04
C GLY A 79 -6.53 7.70 -13.61
N GLN A 80 -7.24 8.83 -13.57
CA GLN A 80 -8.68 8.87 -13.20
C GLN A 80 -9.56 8.08 -14.18
N LYS A 81 -9.21 8.06 -15.48
CA LYS A 81 -9.91 7.21 -16.46
C LYS A 81 -9.74 5.72 -16.15
N LEU A 82 -8.54 5.31 -15.74
CA LEU A 82 -8.24 3.94 -15.33
C LEU A 82 -8.98 3.58 -14.03
N ALA A 83 -8.92 4.47 -13.04
CA ALA A 83 -9.60 4.31 -11.75
C ALA A 83 -11.12 4.11 -11.92
N ALA A 84 -11.76 4.87 -12.81
CA ALA A 84 -13.19 4.75 -13.11
C ALA A 84 -13.57 3.40 -13.72
N ALA A 85 -12.65 2.73 -14.42
CA ALA A 85 -12.83 1.40 -14.99
C ALA A 85 -12.37 0.27 -14.05
N SER A 86 -11.81 0.58 -12.88
CA SER A 86 -11.29 -0.39 -11.94
C SER A 86 -12.40 -1.01 -11.07
N HIS A 87 -12.09 -2.13 -10.40
CA HIS A 87 -12.97 -2.78 -9.42
C HIS A 87 -13.10 -2.00 -8.10
N ARG A 88 -12.28 -0.95 -7.91
CA ARG A 88 -12.26 -0.08 -6.71
C ARG A 88 -12.50 1.39 -7.07
N ALA A 89 -13.40 1.66 -8.02
CA ALA A 89 -13.72 3.01 -8.49
C ALA A 89 -14.21 3.96 -7.37
N GLN A 90 -14.68 3.42 -6.24
CA GLN A 90 -15.11 4.19 -5.06
C GLN A 90 -13.96 4.78 -4.25
N LEU A 91 -12.71 4.29 -4.39
CA LEU A 91 -11.56 4.87 -3.72
C LEU A 91 -11.24 6.27 -4.28
N LYS A 92 -10.72 7.11 -3.41
CA LYS A 92 -10.16 8.39 -3.84
C LYS A 92 -8.75 8.17 -4.39
N TRP A 93 -8.65 7.91 -5.68
CA TRP A 93 -7.38 7.74 -6.37
C TRP A 93 -6.64 9.06 -6.53
N SER A 94 -5.33 9.01 -6.41
CA SER A 94 -4.41 10.15 -6.56
C SER A 94 -3.18 9.72 -7.32
N TYR A 95 -2.89 10.37 -8.43
CA TYR A 95 -1.74 10.09 -9.28
C TYR A 95 -0.76 11.26 -9.20
N THR A 96 0.47 11.00 -8.79
CA THR A 96 1.46 12.05 -8.51
C THR A 96 2.75 11.79 -9.28
N VAL A 97 3.23 12.80 -10.01
CA VAL A 97 4.57 12.79 -10.59
C VAL A 97 5.57 13.30 -9.58
N LEU A 98 6.53 12.45 -9.21
CA LEU A 98 7.58 12.76 -8.26
C LEU A 98 8.81 13.38 -8.96
N ASP A 99 9.47 14.32 -8.28
CA ASP A 99 10.71 14.95 -8.76
C ASP A 99 11.95 14.09 -8.46
N SER A 100 11.95 12.86 -8.99
CA SER A 100 13.07 11.94 -8.90
C SER A 100 13.59 11.56 -10.29
N PRO A 101 14.92 11.52 -10.52
CA PRO A 101 15.49 11.04 -11.76
C PRO A 101 15.48 9.52 -11.92
N GLU A 102 15.13 8.78 -10.88
CA GLU A 102 15.01 7.31 -10.90
C GLU A 102 13.95 6.87 -11.91
N ILE A 103 14.12 5.69 -12.49
CA ILE A 103 13.12 5.05 -13.35
C ILE A 103 12.25 4.17 -12.45
N ASN A 104 11.14 4.72 -11.98
CA ASN A 104 10.27 4.01 -11.04
C ASN A 104 8.81 4.48 -11.09
N ALA A 105 7.89 3.55 -10.78
CA ALA A 105 6.52 3.81 -10.38
C ALA A 105 6.18 2.89 -9.21
N PHE A 106 5.26 3.28 -8.35
CA PHE A 106 4.81 2.47 -7.22
C PHE A 106 3.49 2.95 -6.65
N ALA A 107 2.81 2.07 -5.94
CA ALA A 107 1.56 2.36 -5.26
C ALA A 107 1.71 2.31 -3.74
N LEU A 108 0.89 3.11 -3.04
CA LEU A 108 0.62 2.96 -1.63
C LEU A 108 -0.83 2.55 -1.40
N PRO A 109 -1.12 1.87 -0.28
CA PRO A 109 -2.50 1.55 0.10
C PRO A 109 -3.42 2.78 0.07
N GLY A 110 -4.70 2.57 -0.23
CA GLY A 110 -5.70 3.64 -0.22
C GLY A 110 -5.77 4.50 -1.48
N GLY A 111 -5.15 4.05 -2.60
CA GLY A 111 -5.32 4.66 -3.93
C GLY A 111 -4.29 5.73 -4.29
N TYR A 112 -3.12 5.71 -3.70
CA TYR A 112 -2.02 6.61 -4.04
C TYR A 112 -1.07 5.94 -5.03
N ILE A 113 -0.96 6.50 -6.23
CA ILE A 113 -0.08 6.03 -7.32
C ILE A 113 0.97 7.10 -7.63
N TYR A 114 2.20 6.67 -7.80
CA TYR A 114 3.32 7.55 -8.09
C TYR A 114 4.06 7.10 -9.33
N ILE A 115 4.50 8.08 -10.11
CA ILE A 115 5.45 7.89 -11.21
C ILE A 115 6.54 8.95 -11.11
N THR A 116 7.78 8.56 -11.32
CA THR A 116 8.90 9.49 -11.27
C THR A 116 9.07 10.21 -12.62
N ARG A 117 9.61 11.44 -12.59
CA ARG A 117 9.99 12.14 -13.83
C ARG A 117 11.01 11.36 -14.64
N GLY A 118 11.86 10.55 -13.98
CA GLY A 118 12.81 9.67 -14.66
C GLY A 118 12.12 8.64 -15.52
N LEU A 119 11.08 7.95 -15.02
CA LEU A 119 10.30 7.01 -15.81
C LEU A 119 9.48 7.71 -16.89
N MET A 120 8.88 8.87 -16.60
CA MET A 120 8.14 9.66 -17.58
C MET A 120 8.95 10.00 -18.83
N ALA A 121 10.28 10.19 -18.69
CA ALA A 121 11.17 10.49 -19.80
C ALA A 121 11.40 9.30 -20.77
N TYR A 122 11.00 8.10 -20.40
CA TYR A 122 11.10 6.89 -21.22
C TYR A 122 9.78 6.48 -21.88
N LEU A 123 8.69 7.13 -21.52
CA LEU A 123 7.37 6.81 -22.07
C LEU A 123 7.13 7.67 -23.33
N ASP A 124 6.86 7.00 -24.44
CA ASP A 124 6.66 7.64 -25.75
C ASP A 124 5.17 7.87 -26.07
N SER A 125 4.26 7.35 -25.27
CA SER A 125 2.82 7.42 -25.55
C SER A 125 1.94 7.43 -24.29
N GLU A 126 0.70 7.97 -24.44
CA GLU A 126 -0.34 7.86 -23.38
C GLU A 126 -0.66 6.39 -23.09
N ALA A 127 -0.58 5.50 -24.06
CA ALA A 127 -0.85 4.08 -23.86
C ALA A 127 0.19 3.42 -22.94
N GLU A 128 1.46 3.78 -23.09
CA GLU A 128 2.52 3.29 -22.19
C GLU A 128 2.35 3.85 -20.78
N LEU A 129 2.04 5.14 -20.64
CA LEU A 129 1.70 5.75 -19.36
C LEU A 129 0.52 5.04 -18.70
N ALA A 130 -0.56 4.82 -19.47
CA ALA A 130 -1.73 4.11 -18.96
C ALA A 130 -1.39 2.66 -18.55
N GLY A 131 -0.51 1.99 -19.29
CA GLY A 131 -0.01 0.66 -18.95
C GLY A 131 0.73 0.62 -17.62
N VAL A 132 1.63 1.59 -17.38
CA VAL A 132 2.35 1.72 -16.10
C VAL A 132 1.38 2.01 -14.96
N LEU A 133 0.55 3.06 -15.08
CA LEU A 133 -0.38 3.46 -14.01
C LEU A 133 -1.43 2.40 -13.71
N GLY A 134 -1.81 1.60 -14.70
CA GLY A 134 -2.79 0.52 -14.53
C GLY A 134 -2.18 -0.76 -13.96
N HIS A 135 -0.85 -0.90 -14.00
CA HIS A 135 -0.13 -2.02 -13.39
C HIS A 135 -0.01 -1.82 -11.87
N GLU A 136 0.21 -0.59 -11.42
CA GLU A 136 0.33 -0.24 -10.00
C GLU A 136 -1.03 -0.34 -9.27
#